data_9d9b3e06622030a9a6fdacfaa65b705d
#
_entry.id   9d9b3e06622030a9a6fdacfaa65b705d
#
_cell.length_a   1.000
_cell.length_b   1.000
_cell.length_c   1.000
_cell.angle_alpha   90.00
_cell.angle_beta   90.00
_cell.angle_gamma   90.00
#
_symmetry.space_group_name_H-M   'P 1'
#
loop_
_entity.id
_entity.type
_entity.pdbx_description
1 polymer ?
#
loop_
_entity_poly.entity_id
_entity_poly.type
_entity_poly.pdbx_seq_one_letter_code
_entity_poly.pdbx_strand_id
1 'polypeptide(L)'
;MEPNDWNYDYLPQITPMLDSYDGDFDQVIVNKIVLWKVNRYPIIDDAILKELNGIKKTDESISPVVIKALLLKLLGCHGIQLPMASTILRFKNPKLFQIIDQRVYRVIYGKKMKLPGSYNINNREKLADLYLQYLEDLRNKCEELSIPFEKADRIFWVADKRINKDKPLDNY
;
A
#
# COMPACT_ATOMS: atom_id res chain seq x y z
N MET A 1 -17.65 -33.89 -13.42
CA MET A 1 -16.36 -33.35 -12.87
C MET A 1 -15.24 -34.00 -13.67
N GLU A 2 -14.33 -33.17 -14.18
CA GLU A 2 -13.18 -33.61 -14.95
C GLU A 2 -11.96 -33.83 -14.03
N PRO A 3 -10.95 -34.63 -14.42
CA PRO A 3 -9.76 -34.84 -13.59
C PRO A 3 -9.06 -33.55 -13.15
N ASN A 4 -9.11 -32.51 -13.97
CA ASN A 4 -8.48 -31.23 -13.66
C ASN A 4 -9.25 -30.41 -12.59
N ASP A 5 -10.51 -30.74 -12.32
CA ASP A 5 -11.31 -30.06 -11.27
C ASP A 5 -10.77 -30.32 -9.86
N TRP A 6 -9.91 -31.33 -9.70
CA TRP A 6 -9.26 -31.66 -8.44
C TRP A 6 -7.98 -30.85 -8.19
N ASN A 7 -7.46 -30.14 -9.18
CA ASN A 7 -6.25 -29.33 -9.07
C ASN A 7 -6.59 -27.93 -8.54
N TYR A 8 -6.78 -27.83 -7.22
CA TYR A 8 -7.02 -26.54 -6.57
C TYR A 8 -5.69 -25.87 -6.20
N ASP A 9 -5.35 -24.76 -6.86
CA ASP A 9 -4.09 -24.04 -6.70
C ASP A 9 -4.26 -22.55 -6.26
N TYR A 10 -5.44 -22.19 -5.77
CA TYR A 10 -5.72 -20.84 -5.31
C TYR A 10 -4.88 -20.48 -4.08
N LEU A 11 -4.03 -19.43 -4.21
CA LEU A 11 -3.11 -18.97 -3.17
C LEU A 11 -2.36 -20.12 -2.47
N PRO A 12 -1.56 -20.93 -3.21
CA PRO A 12 -0.92 -22.14 -2.68
C PRO A 12 0.04 -21.89 -1.52
N GLN A 13 0.48 -20.63 -1.33
CA GLN A 13 1.35 -20.22 -0.23
C GLN A 13 0.64 -20.16 1.13
N ILE A 14 -0.69 -20.03 1.13
CA ILE A 14 -1.46 -19.88 2.38
C ILE A 14 -2.59 -20.91 2.51
N THR A 15 -3.20 -21.35 1.41
CA THR A 15 -4.34 -22.30 1.45
C THR A 15 -4.04 -23.55 2.26
N PRO A 16 -2.89 -24.27 2.09
CA PRO A 16 -2.61 -25.46 2.88
C PRO A 16 -2.50 -25.18 4.38
N MET A 17 -1.98 -24.00 4.76
CA MET A 17 -1.90 -23.61 6.16
C MET A 17 -3.29 -23.35 6.75
N LEU A 18 -4.19 -22.73 5.98
CA LEU A 18 -5.57 -22.48 6.44
C LEU A 18 -6.36 -23.78 6.52
N ASP A 19 -6.22 -24.68 5.54
CA ASP A 19 -6.91 -25.98 5.51
C ASP A 19 -6.49 -26.92 6.63
N SER A 20 -5.22 -26.86 7.06
CA SER A 20 -4.67 -27.67 8.13
C SER A 20 -4.76 -27.03 9.52
N TYR A 21 -5.33 -25.82 9.63
CA TYR A 21 -5.38 -25.13 10.92
C TYR A 21 -6.43 -25.76 11.83
N ASP A 22 -5.99 -26.27 12.98
CA ASP A 22 -6.79 -26.97 13.99
C ASP A 22 -6.84 -26.26 15.36
N GLY A 23 -6.23 -25.06 15.47
CA GLY A 23 -6.24 -24.27 16.69
C GLY A 23 -7.50 -23.43 16.87
N ASP A 24 -7.62 -22.81 18.04
CA ASP A 24 -8.66 -21.81 18.30
C ASP A 24 -8.51 -20.60 17.37
N PHE A 25 -9.62 -20.11 16.84
CA PHE A 25 -9.60 -18.94 15.97
C PHE A 25 -9.39 -17.66 16.81
N ASP A 26 -8.27 -16.98 16.55
CA ASP A 26 -8.01 -15.64 17.02
C ASP A 26 -8.21 -14.59 15.90
N GLN A 27 -8.05 -13.32 16.23
CA GLN A 27 -8.19 -12.23 15.25
C GLN A 27 -7.16 -12.35 14.10
N VAL A 28 -5.99 -12.94 14.35
CA VAL A 28 -4.94 -13.09 13.31
C VAL A 28 -5.37 -14.12 12.27
N ILE A 29 -5.88 -15.27 12.69
CA ILE A 29 -6.36 -16.30 11.75
C ILE A 29 -7.58 -15.82 10.97
N VAL A 30 -8.51 -15.13 11.63
CA VAL A 30 -9.68 -14.52 10.94
C VAL A 30 -9.23 -13.51 9.89
N ASN A 31 -8.27 -12.64 10.20
CA ASN A 31 -7.73 -11.68 9.23
C ASN A 31 -7.08 -12.38 8.03
N LYS A 32 -6.35 -13.49 8.25
CA LYS A 32 -5.78 -14.28 7.16
C LYS A 32 -6.86 -14.87 6.24
N ILE A 33 -7.92 -15.43 6.82
CA ILE A 33 -9.06 -15.97 6.07
C ILE A 33 -9.75 -14.87 5.24
N VAL A 34 -10.01 -13.69 5.82
CA VAL A 34 -10.61 -12.56 5.11
C VAL A 34 -9.73 -12.10 3.96
N LEU A 35 -8.44 -11.91 4.18
CA LEU A 35 -7.50 -11.49 3.13
C LEU A 35 -7.38 -12.55 2.01
N TRP A 36 -7.38 -13.84 2.37
CA TRP A 36 -7.42 -14.95 1.44
C TRP A 36 -8.71 -14.89 0.58
N LYS A 37 -9.88 -14.75 1.22
CA LYS A 37 -11.18 -14.73 0.54
C LYS A 37 -11.32 -13.60 -0.47
N VAL A 38 -10.78 -12.41 -0.16
CA VAL A 38 -10.85 -11.24 -1.06
C VAL A 38 -9.66 -11.15 -2.03
N ASN A 39 -8.82 -12.19 -2.09
CA ASN A 39 -7.59 -12.22 -2.91
C ASN A 39 -6.65 -11.02 -2.69
N ARG A 40 -6.51 -10.61 -1.44
CA ARG A 40 -5.68 -9.47 -1.01
C ARG A 40 -4.59 -9.88 -0.02
N TYR A 41 -4.34 -11.18 0.14
CA TYR A 41 -3.26 -11.66 0.99
C TYR A 41 -1.90 -11.31 0.36
N PRO A 42 -1.10 -10.44 1.00
CA PRO A 42 0.16 -10.01 0.41
C PRO A 42 1.22 -11.12 0.57
N ILE A 43 1.95 -11.39 -0.51
CA ILE A 43 3.07 -12.33 -0.50
C ILE A 43 4.35 -11.54 -0.73
N ILE A 44 5.13 -11.42 0.35
CA ILE A 44 6.39 -10.66 0.37
C ILE A 44 7.50 -11.64 0.76
N ASP A 45 8.56 -11.72 -0.06
CA ASP A 45 9.70 -12.57 0.26
C ASP A 45 10.60 -11.99 1.37
N ASP A 46 11.43 -12.86 1.96
CA ASP A 46 12.30 -12.50 3.08
C ASP A 46 13.34 -11.43 2.72
N ALA A 47 13.78 -11.36 1.46
CA ALA A 47 14.74 -10.36 1.01
C ALA A 47 14.09 -8.96 1.03
N ILE A 48 12.86 -8.83 0.54
CA ILE A 48 12.09 -7.58 0.59
C ILE A 48 11.77 -7.20 2.04
N LEU A 49 11.37 -8.17 2.87
CA LEU A 49 11.13 -7.94 4.30
C LEU A 49 12.38 -7.45 5.02
N LYS A 50 13.55 -7.98 4.68
CA LYS A 50 14.84 -7.54 5.24
C LYS A 50 15.14 -6.09 4.85
N GLU A 51 14.95 -5.71 3.59
CA GLU A 51 15.14 -4.33 3.13
C GLU A 51 14.14 -3.38 3.81
N LEU A 52 12.87 -3.75 3.87
CA LEU A 52 11.84 -2.98 4.56
C LEU A 52 12.20 -2.80 6.04
N ASN A 53 12.71 -3.85 6.70
CA ASN A 53 13.14 -3.82 8.10
C ASN A 53 14.44 -3.05 8.32
N GLY A 54 15.20 -2.76 7.27
CA GLY A 54 16.31 -1.81 7.30
C GLY A 54 15.88 -0.38 7.64
N ILE A 55 14.69 0.02 7.23
CA ILE A 55 14.12 1.35 7.54
C ILE A 55 13.76 1.41 9.03
N LYS A 56 14.24 2.40 9.75
CA LYS A 56 13.93 2.61 11.17
C LYS A 56 12.99 3.79 11.35
N LYS A 57 12.18 3.79 12.42
CA LYS A 57 11.34 4.94 12.80
C LYS A 57 12.11 6.20 13.15
N THR A 58 13.39 6.03 13.46
CA THR A 58 14.34 7.11 13.81
C THR A 58 15.04 7.72 12.62
N ASP A 59 14.95 7.08 11.42
CA ASP A 59 15.58 7.64 10.21
C ASP A 59 14.91 8.97 9.84
N GLU A 60 15.73 9.98 9.58
CA GLU A 60 15.27 11.32 9.19
C GLU A 60 15.34 11.54 7.69
N SER A 61 16.09 10.72 6.98
CA SER A 61 16.19 10.73 5.52
C SER A 61 16.53 9.35 4.97
N ILE A 62 16.11 9.07 3.75
CA ILE A 62 16.51 7.89 2.97
C ILE A 62 16.68 8.34 1.52
N SER A 63 17.70 7.84 0.84
CA SER A 63 17.93 8.15 -0.57
C SER A 63 16.70 7.80 -1.43
N PRO A 64 16.22 8.71 -2.29
CA PRO A 64 15.12 8.43 -3.23
C PRO A 64 15.35 7.20 -4.10
N VAL A 65 16.61 6.91 -4.45
CA VAL A 65 16.99 5.72 -5.24
C VAL A 65 16.68 4.43 -4.45
N VAL A 66 17.00 4.41 -3.16
CA VAL A 66 16.71 3.26 -2.28
C VAL A 66 15.20 3.07 -2.11
N ILE A 67 14.47 4.18 -1.90
CA ILE A 67 13.00 4.14 -1.79
C ILE A 67 12.38 3.63 -3.09
N LYS A 68 12.81 4.13 -4.25
CA LYS A 68 12.32 3.69 -5.56
C LYS A 68 12.56 2.20 -5.77
N ALA A 69 13.76 1.72 -5.48
CA ALA A 69 14.09 0.30 -5.61
C ALA A 69 13.20 -0.60 -4.73
N LEU A 70 12.97 -0.22 -3.47
CA LEU A 70 12.08 -0.95 -2.57
C LEU A 70 10.61 -0.89 -3.04
N LEU A 71 10.14 0.26 -3.51
CA LEU A 71 8.80 0.39 -4.08
C LEU A 71 8.58 -0.52 -5.29
N LEU A 72 9.53 -0.59 -6.21
CA LEU A 72 9.45 -1.46 -7.39
C LEU A 72 9.29 -2.93 -6.98
N LYS A 73 10.00 -3.37 -5.93
CA LYS A 73 9.88 -4.72 -5.36
C LYS A 73 8.51 -4.94 -4.72
N LEU A 74 8.07 -4.02 -3.86
CA LEU A 74 6.75 -4.09 -3.22
C LEU A 74 5.61 -4.13 -4.24
N LEU A 75 5.65 -3.25 -5.26
CA LEU A 75 4.66 -3.22 -6.34
C LEU A 75 4.70 -4.48 -7.24
N GLY A 76 5.75 -5.28 -7.13
CA GLY A 76 5.88 -6.59 -7.76
C GLY A 76 5.24 -7.72 -6.97
N CYS A 77 4.94 -7.52 -5.70
CA CYS A 77 4.37 -8.54 -4.84
C CYS A 77 2.87 -8.71 -5.09
N HIS A 78 2.41 -9.96 -5.03
CA HIS A 78 0.97 -10.25 -5.07
C HIS A 78 0.23 -9.50 -3.96
N GLY A 79 -0.96 -8.97 -4.26
CA GLY A 79 -1.81 -8.25 -3.30
C GLY A 79 -1.35 -6.83 -2.95
N ILE A 80 -0.20 -6.36 -3.47
CA ILE A 80 0.34 -5.04 -3.15
C ILE A 80 0.22 -4.09 -4.35
N GLN A 81 -0.70 -3.16 -4.23
CA GLN A 81 -0.82 -1.99 -5.12
C GLN A 81 -0.24 -0.74 -4.44
N LEU A 82 -0.11 0.37 -5.17
CA LEU A 82 0.51 1.60 -4.67
C LEU A 82 -0.08 2.10 -3.34
N PRO A 83 -1.40 2.15 -3.12
CA PRO A 83 -1.95 2.54 -1.82
C PRO A 83 -1.49 1.62 -0.69
N MET A 84 -1.42 0.30 -0.93
CA MET A 84 -0.95 -0.67 0.06
C MET A 84 0.55 -0.52 0.32
N ALA A 85 1.38 -0.39 -0.72
CA ALA A 85 2.81 -0.19 -0.57
C ALA A 85 3.11 1.07 0.25
N SER A 86 2.43 2.19 -0.05
CA SER A 86 2.57 3.44 0.71
C SER A 86 2.12 3.31 2.17
N THR A 87 1.06 2.53 2.43
CA THR A 87 0.59 2.23 3.78
C THR A 87 1.64 1.46 4.58
N ILE A 88 2.24 0.42 3.98
CA ILE A 88 3.32 -0.35 4.61
C ILE A 88 4.49 0.56 4.98
N LEU A 89 4.95 1.39 4.03
CA LEU A 89 6.04 2.34 4.25
C LEU A 89 5.71 3.36 5.35
N ARG A 90 4.50 3.91 5.33
CA ARG A 90 4.04 4.87 6.34
C ARG A 90 4.05 4.28 7.75
N PHE A 91 3.59 3.04 7.94
CA PHE A 91 3.66 2.39 9.25
C PHE A 91 5.09 2.04 9.65
N LYS A 92 5.99 1.88 8.70
CA LYS A 92 7.41 1.68 8.96
C LYS A 92 8.08 2.95 9.47
N ASN A 93 7.87 4.10 8.78
CA ASN A 93 8.40 5.39 9.22
C ASN A 93 7.48 6.55 8.78
N PRO A 94 6.61 7.08 9.67
CA PRO A 94 5.68 8.16 9.32
C PRO A 94 6.36 9.53 9.11
N LYS A 95 7.61 9.72 9.51
CA LYS A 95 8.35 10.96 9.24
C LYS A 95 8.80 11.06 7.79
N LEU A 96 8.97 9.91 7.12
CA LEU A 96 9.46 9.84 5.76
C LEU A 96 8.36 9.55 4.74
N PHE A 97 7.34 8.79 5.13
CA PHE A 97 6.33 8.24 4.24
C PHE A 97 4.91 8.58 4.69
N GLN A 98 4.07 8.84 3.71
CA GLN A 98 2.64 9.08 3.92
C GLN A 98 1.82 8.23 2.95
N ILE A 99 0.59 7.90 3.32
CA ILE A 99 -0.30 7.11 2.49
C ILE A 99 -0.76 7.95 1.29
N ILE A 100 -0.61 7.40 0.09
CA ILE A 100 -1.26 7.91 -1.10
C ILE A 100 -2.56 7.14 -1.34
N ASP A 101 -3.69 7.80 -1.19
CA ASP A 101 -5.01 7.27 -1.52
C ASP A 101 -5.81 8.28 -2.36
N GLN A 102 -6.98 7.87 -2.84
CA GLN A 102 -7.83 8.72 -3.68
C GLN A 102 -8.24 10.03 -2.99
N ARG A 103 -8.48 9.99 -1.67
CA ARG A 103 -8.93 11.16 -0.92
C ARG A 103 -7.82 12.18 -0.76
N VAL A 104 -6.67 11.73 -0.22
CA VAL A 104 -5.51 12.59 -0.01
C VAL A 104 -5.02 13.14 -1.34
N TYR A 105 -4.93 12.29 -2.38
CA TYR A 105 -4.51 12.69 -3.71
C TYR A 105 -5.40 13.80 -4.30
N ARG A 106 -6.74 13.67 -4.22
CA ARG A 106 -7.62 14.70 -4.78
C ARG A 106 -7.62 16.01 -3.99
N VAL A 107 -7.31 15.98 -2.68
CA VAL A 107 -7.12 17.21 -1.90
C VAL A 107 -5.85 17.95 -2.33
N ILE A 108 -4.76 17.22 -2.57
CA ILE A 108 -3.47 17.80 -2.98
C ILE A 108 -3.52 18.31 -4.42
N TYR A 109 -4.08 17.53 -5.35
CA TYR A 109 -4.01 17.81 -6.79
C TYR A 109 -5.31 18.32 -7.42
N GLY A 110 -6.41 18.40 -6.68
CA GLY A 110 -7.71 18.82 -7.21
C GLY A 110 -8.35 17.88 -8.23
N LYS A 111 -7.78 16.68 -8.42
CA LYS A 111 -8.20 15.70 -9.44
C LYS A 111 -8.18 14.28 -8.90
N LYS A 112 -8.92 13.38 -9.56
CA LYS A 112 -8.93 11.96 -9.22
C LYS A 112 -7.58 11.30 -9.51
N MET A 113 -7.16 10.41 -8.61
CA MET A 113 -6.00 9.54 -8.82
C MET A 113 -6.36 8.44 -9.84
N LYS A 114 -5.55 8.31 -10.88
CA LYS A 114 -5.70 7.24 -11.87
C LYS A 114 -4.58 6.24 -11.69
N LEU A 115 -4.93 5.00 -11.42
CA LEU A 115 -3.99 3.88 -11.34
C LEU A 115 -4.10 3.04 -12.62
N PRO A 116 -2.99 2.44 -13.08
CA PRO A 116 -3.00 1.56 -14.25
C PRO A 116 -3.75 0.25 -13.92
N GLY A 117 -4.40 -0.34 -14.92
CA GLY A 117 -5.07 -1.63 -14.77
C GLY A 117 -4.13 -2.83 -14.62
N SER A 118 -2.83 -2.65 -14.87
CA SER A 118 -1.80 -3.68 -14.70
C SER A 118 -0.54 -3.12 -14.06
N TYR A 119 0.17 -3.95 -13.30
CA TYR A 119 1.41 -3.61 -12.59
C TYR A 119 2.64 -4.21 -13.28
N ASN A 120 2.73 -4.10 -14.63
CA ASN A 120 3.95 -4.42 -15.36
C ASN A 120 5.10 -3.48 -14.98
N ILE A 121 6.34 -3.83 -15.37
CA ILE A 121 7.53 -3.09 -14.93
C ILE A 121 7.46 -1.59 -15.25
N ASN A 122 7.03 -1.21 -16.46
CA ASN A 122 6.93 0.19 -16.87
C ASN A 122 5.91 0.97 -16.03
N ASN A 123 4.78 0.33 -15.68
CA ASN A 123 3.77 0.95 -14.83
C ASN A 123 4.24 1.06 -13.38
N ARG A 124 4.99 0.07 -12.87
CA ARG A 124 5.59 0.15 -11.52
C ARG A 124 6.58 1.30 -11.41
N GLU A 125 7.42 1.52 -12.42
CA GLU A 125 8.34 2.66 -12.46
C GLU A 125 7.59 4.00 -12.40
N LYS A 126 6.57 4.18 -13.25
CA LYS A 126 5.73 5.38 -13.23
C LYS A 126 5.04 5.59 -11.88
N LEU A 127 4.58 4.51 -11.24
CA LEU A 127 3.94 4.58 -9.92
C LEU A 127 4.94 4.92 -8.82
N ALA A 128 6.17 4.41 -8.89
CA ALA A 128 7.22 4.75 -7.95
C ALA A 128 7.62 6.24 -8.08
N ASP A 129 7.77 6.73 -9.31
CA ASP A 129 8.04 8.15 -9.56
C ASP A 129 6.88 9.04 -9.10
N LEU A 130 5.63 8.65 -9.38
CA LEU A 130 4.44 9.33 -8.87
C LEU A 130 4.45 9.43 -7.35
N TYR A 131 4.82 8.36 -6.64
CA TYR A 131 4.84 8.36 -5.19
C TYR A 131 5.94 9.25 -4.62
N LEU A 132 7.13 9.24 -5.21
CA LEU A 132 8.22 10.13 -4.77
C LEU A 132 7.83 11.60 -4.97
N GLN A 133 7.25 11.96 -6.12
CA GLN A 133 6.74 13.30 -6.38
C GLN A 133 5.61 13.68 -5.41
N TYR A 134 4.68 12.75 -5.15
CA TYR A 134 3.61 12.96 -4.17
C TYR A 134 4.15 13.27 -2.77
N LEU A 135 5.20 12.59 -2.31
CA LEU A 135 5.80 12.85 -1.00
C LEU A 135 6.39 14.26 -0.92
N GLU A 136 7.02 14.73 -1.99
CA GLU A 136 7.55 16.09 -2.09
C GLU A 136 6.43 17.12 -2.09
N ASP A 137 5.43 16.97 -2.97
CA ASP A 137 4.29 17.87 -3.05
C ASP A 137 3.50 17.93 -1.73
N LEU A 138 3.36 16.78 -1.06
CA LEU A 138 2.71 16.71 0.24
C LEU A 138 3.51 17.44 1.33
N ARG A 139 4.86 17.36 1.32
CA ARG A 139 5.70 18.12 2.26
C ARG A 139 5.53 19.62 2.06
N ASN A 140 5.63 20.07 0.82
CA ASN A 140 5.44 21.48 0.48
C ASN A 140 4.06 21.97 0.95
N LYS A 141 3.01 21.14 0.75
CA LYS A 141 1.65 21.49 1.19
C LYS A 141 1.52 21.50 2.72
N CYS A 142 2.23 20.64 3.41
CA CYS A 142 2.27 20.62 4.87
C CYS A 142 2.95 21.86 5.43
N GLU A 143 4.05 22.31 4.82
CA GLU A 143 4.75 23.55 5.19
C GLU A 143 3.86 24.77 4.97
N GLU A 144 3.23 24.89 3.79
CA GLU A 144 2.29 25.97 3.46
C GLU A 144 1.17 26.08 4.50
N LEU A 145 0.62 24.95 4.96
CA LEU A 145 -0.52 24.88 5.87
C LEU A 145 -0.16 24.71 7.34
N SER A 146 1.14 24.68 7.67
CA SER A 146 1.64 24.40 9.03
C SER A 146 1.10 23.11 9.61
N ILE A 147 1.01 22.04 8.78
CA ILE A 147 0.55 20.70 9.17
C ILE A 147 1.75 19.79 9.42
N PRO A 148 1.82 19.06 10.55
CA PRO A 148 2.89 18.09 10.78
C PRO A 148 2.82 16.96 9.76
N PHE A 149 3.93 16.74 9.01
CA PHE A 149 3.99 15.78 7.91
C PHE A 149 3.61 14.34 8.33
N GLU A 150 4.03 13.90 9.52
CA GLU A 150 3.72 12.56 10.04
C GLU A 150 2.24 12.29 10.29
N LYS A 151 1.38 13.32 10.20
CA LYS A 151 -0.09 13.23 10.34
C LYS A 151 -0.83 13.62 9.07
N ALA A 152 -0.11 13.98 8.02
CA ALA A 152 -0.66 14.60 6.82
C ALA A 152 -1.73 13.74 6.13
N ASP A 153 -1.45 12.45 5.89
CA ASP A 153 -2.38 11.54 5.25
C ASP A 153 -3.75 11.50 5.96
N ARG A 154 -3.76 11.46 7.28
CA ARG A 154 -4.98 11.41 8.09
C ARG A 154 -5.74 12.75 8.10
N ILE A 155 -5.00 13.86 8.23
CA ILE A 155 -5.58 15.20 8.23
C ILE A 155 -6.24 15.49 6.87
N PHE A 156 -5.54 15.22 5.76
CA PHE A 156 -6.09 15.43 4.43
C PHE A 156 -7.21 14.44 4.09
N TRP A 157 -7.15 13.21 4.58
CA TRP A 157 -8.25 12.25 4.44
C TRP A 157 -9.54 12.75 5.11
N VAL A 158 -9.45 13.31 6.34
CA VAL A 158 -10.59 13.90 7.04
C VAL A 158 -11.07 15.16 6.32
N ALA A 159 -10.14 16.03 5.87
CA ALA A 159 -10.48 17.22 5.10
C ALA A 159 -11.24 16.88 3.82
N ASP A 160 -10.82 15.83 3.09
CA ASP A 160 -11.51 15.38 1.90
C ASP A 160 -12.96 14.97 2.16
N LYS A 161 -13.22 14.24 3.25
CA LYS A 161 -14.59 13.84 3.63
C LYS A 161 -15.51 15.04 3.86
N ARG A 162 -14.97 16.15 4.32
CA ARG A 162 -15.71 17.40 4.54
C ARG A 162 -15.88 18.20 3.23
N ILE A 163 -14.77 18.39 2.48
CA ILE A 163 -14.74 19.24 1.28
C ILE A 163 -15.46 18.57 0.10
N ASN A 164 -15.32 17.26 -0.02
CA ASN A 164 -15.83 16.48 -1.15
C ASN A 164 -16.91 15.49 -0.73
N LYS A 165 -17.75 15.86 0.25
CA LYS A 165 -18.80 15.01 0.83
C LYS A 165 -19.69 14.33 -0.21
N ASP A 166 -20.08 15.07 -1.24
CA ASP A 166 -21.01 14.63 -2.27
C ASP A 166 -20.31 14.09 -3.55
N LYS A 167 -19.00 13.95 -3.52
CA LYS A 167 -18.23 13.42 -4.65
C LYS A 167 -17.80 11.98 -4.38
N PRO A 168 -18.38 10.99 -5.09
CA PRO A 168 -18.01 9.60 -4.89
C PRO A 168 -16.54 9.34 -5.24
N LEU A 169 -15.97 8.33 -4.60
CA LEU A 169 -14.69 7.74 -4.98
C LEU A 169 -14.92 6.69 -6.07
N ASP A 170 -13.89 6.46 -6.87
CA ASP A 170 -13.90 5.33 -7.79
C ASP A 170 -13.65 4.03 -6.99
N ASN A 171 -14.30 2.93 -7.37
CA ASN A 171 -13.99 1.62 -6.83
C ASN A 171 -12.66 1.15 -7.43
N TYR A 172 -11.80 0.56 -6.60
CA TYR A 172 -10.55 -0.09 -7.04
C TYR A 172 -10.83 -1.48 -7.57
#